data_1977643f91caa1eb43be5a7c5f3ea2a9
#
_entry.id   1977643f91caa1eb43be5a7c5f3ea2a9
#
_cell.length_a   1.000
_cell.length_b   1.000
_cell.length_c   1.000
_cell.angle_alpha   90.00
_cell.angle_beta   90.00
_cell.angle_gamma   90.00
#
_symmetry.space_group_name_H-M   'P 1'
#
loop_
_entity.id
_entity.type
_entity.pdbx_description
1 polymer ?
#
loop_
_entity_poly.entity_id
_entity_poly.type
_entity_poly.pdbx_seq_one_letter_code
_entity_poly.pdbx_strand_id
1 'polypeptide(L)'
;VAKIIANVSPKKTGSAKLGEFQFDAREGYLYVSARAVSATVNSNLDAFSAEELERAWQTFINKPVFVEHESQDIKRARGVIIDAMFHDEDPEDVWVEILMEMDEKTFPILCSYIRSGELDTMSMGCNLAYSTCSICGNEAITELDYCDHIISKGSYYYIDGQLKQSYENCC
;
A
#
# COMPACT_ATOMS: atom_id res chain seq x y z
N VAL A 1 -4.11 5.83 -4.79
CA VAL A 1 -2.63 5.92 -4.86
C VAL A 1 -2.13 6.16 -3.45
N ALA A 2 -1.27 5.27 -2.96
CA ALA A 2 -0.61 5.42 -1.66
C ALA A 2 0.31 6.65 -1.69
N LYS A 3 0.47 7.32 -0.55
CA LYS A 3 1.20 8.59 -0.48
C LYS A 3 2.27 8.55 0.61
N ILE A 4 3.45 9.08 0.31
CA ILE A 4 4.50 9.31 1.30
C ILE A 4 4.03 10.41 2.27
N ILE A 5 4.12 10.14 3.58
CA ILE A 5 3.70 11.05 4.65
C ILE A 5 4.87 11.87 5.14
N ALA A 6 6.00 11.21 5.44
CA ALA A 6 7.18 11.86 5.98
C ALA A 6 8.45 11.06 5.68
N ASN A 7 9.60 11.72 5.82
CA ASN A 7 10.91 11.09 5.72
C ASN A 7 11.94 11.71 6.66
N VAL A 8 12.96 10.96 7.04
CA VAL A 8 14.09 11.41 7.85
C VAL A 8 15.37 10.68 7.46
N SER A 9 16.50 11.40 7.47
CA SER A 9 17.85 10.86 7.33
C SER A 9 18.66 11.11 8.61
N PRO A 10 18.76 10.12 9.51
CA PRO A 10 19.48 10.27 10.76
C PRO A 10 20.98 10.56 10.54
N LYS A 11 21.53 11.54 11.28
CA LYS A 11 22.95 11.90 11.21
C LYS A 11 23.86 10.98 12.05
N LYS A 12 23.27 10.05 12.80
CA LYS A 12 23.98 9.05 13.60
C LYS A 12 23.07 7.83 13.83
N THR A 13 23.69 6.69 14.05
CA THR A 13 22.98 5.47 14.47
C THR A 13 22.43 5.62 15.89
N GLY A 14 21.19 5.20 16.12
CA GLY A 14 20.53 5.23 17.43
C GLY A 14 19.01 5.28 17.32
N SER A 15 18.34 5.42 18.46
CA SER A 15 16.89 5.52 18.51
C SER A 15 16.39 6.77 17.77
N ALA A 16 15.37 6.59 16.95
CA ALA A 16 14.72 7.64 16.15
C ALA A 16 13.20 7.50 16.19
N LYS A 17 12.52 8.59 15.81
CA LYS A 17 11.06 8.63 15.68
C LYS A 17 10.68 9.27 14.35
N LEU A 18 9.68 8.68 13.68
CA LEU A 18 9.05 9.25 12.49
C LEU A 18 7.54 9.00 12.57
N GLY A 19 6.74 10.06 12.72
CA GLY A 19 5.33 9.91 13.05
C GLY A 19 5.17 9.18 14.39
N GLU A 20 4.46 8.08 14.40
CA GLU A 20 4.27 7.21 15.57
C GLU A 20 5.32 6.10 15.67
N PHE A 21 6.05 5.82 14.59
CA PHE A 21 7.09 4.80 14.58
C PHE A 21 8.28 5.18 15.49
N GLN A 22 8.72 4.21 16.28
CA GLN A 22 9.95 4.27 17.06
C GLN A 22 10.87 3.13 16.63
N PHE A 23 12.07 3.42 16.18
CA PHE A 23 12.95 2.44 15.57
C PHE A 23 14.43 2.76 15.81
N ASP A 24 15.28 1.76 15.59
CA ASP A 24 16.74 1.93 15.63
C ASP A 24 17.23 2.37 14.24
N ALA A 25 17.51 3.66 14.13
CA ALA A 25 17.98 4.26 12.89
C ALA A 25 19.48 4.02 12.67
N ARG A 26 19.88 3.85 11.43
CA ARG A 26 21.27 3.75 10.97
C ARG A 26 21.69 5.02 10.24
N GLU A 27 22.90 5.51 10.50
CA GLU A 27 23.48 6.59 9.71
C GLU A 27 23.63 6.16 8.24
N GLY A 28 23.34 7.06 7.31
CA GLY A 28 23.38 6.79 5.86
C GLY A 28 22.17 6.08 5.30
N TYR A 29 21.08 5.97 6.06
CA TYR A 29 19.80 5.47 5.61
C TYR A 29 18.73 6.56 5.59
N LEU A 30 17.89 6.53 4.57
CA LEU A 30 16.64 7.28 4.51
C LEU A 30 15.52 6.41 5.05
N TYR A 31 14.74 6.95 6.00
CA TYR A 31 13.52 6.36 6.52
C TYR A 31 12.31 7.13 6.00
N VAL A 32 11.31 6.42 5.55
CA VAL A 32 10.13 6.99 4.88
C VAL A 32 8.89 6.34 5.45
N SER A 33 7.94 7.13 5.97
CA SER A 33 6.61 6.64 6.28
C SER A 33 5.63 6.95 5.15
N ALA A 34 4.72 6.02 4.90
CA ALA A 34 3.73 6.16 3.84
C ALA A 34 2.43 5.44 4.18
N ARG A 35 1.31 6.02 3.74
CA ARG A 35 0.00 5.37 3.71
C ARG A 35 0.00 4.37 2.56
N ALA A 36 0.10 3.08 2.88
CA ALA A 36 0.23 2.02 1.88
C ALA A 36 -1.10 1.66 1.22
N VAL A 37 -2.15 1.51 2.02
CA VAL A 37 -3.49 1.11 1.59
C VAL A 37 -4.55 1.66 2.54
N SER A 38 -5.75 1.90 2.05
CA SER A 38 -6.92 2.35 2.82
C SER A 38 -8.10 1.43 2.57
N ALA A 39 -9.00 1.33 3.55
CA ALA A 39 -10.26 0.59 3.46
C ALA A 39 -11.29 1.36 2.60
N THR A 40 -10.89 1.81 1.42
CA THR A 40 -11.72 2.54 0.46
C THR A 40 -11.44 2.03 -0.95
N VAL A 41 -12.40 2.24 -1.86
CA VAL A 41 -12.18 1.94 -3.27
C VAL A 41 -11.06 2.81 -3.82
N ASN A 42 -10.02 2.20 -4.35
CA ASN A 42 -8.86 2.91 -4.91
C ASN A 42 -9.08 3.34 -6.38
N SER A 43 -8.08 3.99 -6.96
CA SER A 43 -8.15 4.45 -8.36
C SER A 43 -8.21 3.33 -9.40
N ASN A 44 -7.84 2.11 -9.03
CA ASN A 44 -7.96 0.92 -9.89
C ASN A 44 -9.32 0.24 -9.72
N LEU A 45 -10.20 0.80 -8.86
CA LEU A 45 -11.49 0.21 -8.50
C LEU A 45 -11.35 -1.14 -7.78
N ASP A 46 -10.32 -1.23 -6.95
CA ASP A 46 -10.11 -2.30 -5.99
C ASP A 46 -10.39 -1.78 -4.59
N ALA A 47 -10.99 -2.58 -3.75
CA ALA A 47 -11.28 -2.25 -2.36
C ALA A 47 -10.75 -3.35 -1.42
N PHE A 48 -10.31 -2.94 -0.25
CA PHE A 48 -10.00 -3.83 0.87
C PHE A 48 -10.94 -3.45 2.00
N SER A 49 -11.54 -4.43 2.69
CA SER A 49 -12.32 -4.12 3.88
C SER A 49 -11.41 -3.77 5.06
N ALA A 50 -11.95 -3.10 6.07
CA ALA A 50 -11.22 -2.80 7.31
C ALA A 50 -10.74 -4.09 7.98
N GLU A 51 -11.60 -5.15 7.98
CA GLU A 51 -11.28 -6.44 8.57
C GLU A 51 -10.14 -7.16 7.83
N GLU A 52 -10.07 -7.04 6.50
CA GLU A 52 -8.96 -7.59 5.72
C GLU A 52 -7.65 -6.84 6.03
N LEU A 53 -7.71 -5.52 6.14
CA LEU A 53 -6.54 -4.73 6.51
C LEU A 53 -6.06 -5.03 7.92
N GLU A 54 -6.97 -5.15 8.89
CA GLU A 54 -6.66 -5.53 10.27
C GLU A 54 -5.97 -6.90 10.34
N ARG A 55 -6.43 -7.86 9.54
CA ARG A 55 -5.85 -9.21 9.47
C ARG A 55 -4.48 -9.23 8.80
N ALA A 56 -4.25 -8.39 7.79
CA ALA A 56 -3.13 -8.51 6.88
C ALA A 56 -2.00 -7.47 7.09
N TRP A 57 -2.20 -6.39 7.85
CA TRP A 57 -1.24 -5.29 7.93
C TRP A 57 0.19 -5.71 8.31
N GLN A 58 0.36 -6.71 9.19
CA GLN A 58 1.69 -7.21 9.57
C GLN A 58 2.44 -7.90 8.42
N THR A 59 1.73 -8.33 7.37
CA THR A 59 2.35 -8.98 6.21
C THR A 59 3.20 -8.04 5.38
N PHE A 60 3.08 -6.73 5.57
CA PHE A 60 3.96 -5.72 4.96
C PHE A 60 5.39 -5.78 5.49
N ILE A 61 5.57 -6.17 6.77
CA ILE A 61 6.88 -6.14 7.44
C ILE A 61 7.83 -7.12 6.76
N ASN A 62 9.08 -6.69 6.55
CA ASN A 62 10.15 -7.38 5.84
C ASN A 62 9.89 -7.58 4.33
N LYS A 63 8.92 -6.85 3.74
CA LYS A 63 8.74 -6.88 2.29
C LYS A 63 9.67 -5.88 1.59
N PRO A 64 10.16 -6.24 0.39
CA PRO A 64 11.01 -5.36 -0.39
C PRO A 64 10.22 -4.19 -1.00
N VAL A 65 10.89 -3.06 -1.14
CA VAL A 65 10.39 -1.87 -1.84
C VAL A 65 11.03 -1.81 -3.22
N PHE A 66 10.21 -1.64 -4.26
CA PHE A 66 10.65 -1.56 -5.66
C PHE A 66 10.29 -0.21 -6.27
N VAL A 67 10.93 0.12 -7.39
CA VAL A 67 10.57 1.25 -8.24
C VAL A 67 9.91 0.68 -9.51
N GLU A 68 8.86 1.35 -10.00
CA GLU A 68 8.18 1.03 -11.27
C GLU A 68 7.66 -0.42 -11.38
N HIS A 69 7.22 -1.01 -10.26
CA HIS A 69 6.69 -2.39 -10.20
C HIS A 69 7.67 -3.49 -10.67
N GLU A 70 8.98 -3.23 -10.64
CA GLU A 70 10.01 -4.22 -10.97
C GLU A 70 10.15 -5.33 -9.91
N SER A 71 9.02 -5.84 -9.41
CA SER A 71 8.93 -6.76 -8.26
C SER A 71 9.32 -8.22 -8.57
N GLN A 72 9.55 -8.56 -9.83
CA GLN A 72 9.88 -9.94 -10.24
C GLN A 72 11.31 -10.36 -9.90
N ASP A 73 12.21 -9.40 -9.67
CA ASP A 73 13.60 -9.67 -9.30
C ASP A 73 13.95 -8.98 -7.99
N ILE A 74 14.14 -9.77 -6.93
CA ILE A 74 14.50 -9.26 -5.59
C ILE A 74 15.77 -8.39 -5.61
N LYS A 75 16.69 -8.59 -6.54
CA LYS A 75 17.91 -7.79 -6.70
C LYS A 75 17.61 -6.35 -7.12
N ARG A 76 16.40 -6.07 -7.59
CA ARG A 76 15.91 -4.74 -7.93
C ARG A 76 15.26 -4.01 -6.77
N ALA A 77 15.17 -4.63 -5.60
CA ALA A 77 14.69 -3.94 -4.39
C ALA A 77 15.57 -2.72 -4.08
N ARG A 78 14.93 -1.64 -3.69
CA ARG A 78 15.56 -0.35 -3.35
C ARG A 78 15.49 -0.03 -1.87
N GLY A 79 14.72 -0.81 -1.13
CA GLY A 79 14.53 -0.67 0.31
C GLY A 79 13.78 -1.87 0.87
N VAL A 80 13.48 -1.81 2.15
CA VAL A 80 12.70 -2.80 2.87
C VAL A 80 11.71 -2.10 3.80
N ILE A 81 10.52 -2.67 3.95
CA ILE A 81 9.55 -2.24 4.96
C ILE A 81 9.98 -2.83 6.29
N ILE A 82 10.32 -1.98 7.25
CA ILE A 82 10.85 -2.40 8.56
C ILE A 82 9.79 -2.43 9.65
N ASP A 83 8.68 -1.71 9.45
CA ASP A 83 7.56 -1.69 10.40
C ASP A 83 6.26 -1.31 9.67
N ALA A 84 5.12 -1.59 10.31
CA ALA A 84 3.80 -1.21 9.82
C ALA A 84 2.87 -0.90 11.01
N MET A 85 1.82 -0.11 10.78
CA MET A 85 0.79 0.22 11.76
C MET A 85 -0.59 0.17 11.09
N PHE A 86 -1.57 -0.31 11.81
CA PHE A 86 -2.97 -0.28 11.43
C PHE A 86 -3.66 0.86 12.17
N HIS A 87 -4.36 1.72 11.43
CA HIS A 87 -5.07 2.88 11.95
C HIS A 87 -6.57 2.67 11.75
N ASP A 88 -7.33 2.64 12.84
CA ASP A 88 -8.79 2.43 12.90
C ASP A 88 -9.49 3.40 13.87
N GLU A 89 -8.81 4.44 14.30
CA GLU A 89 -9.36 5.45 15.24
C GLU A 89 -10.55 6.19 14.64
N ASP A 90 -10.57 6.34 13.31
CA ASP A 90 -11.69 6.87 12.55
C ASP A 90 -12.25 5.76 11.64
N PRO A 91 -13.48 5.26 11.90
CA PRO A 91 -14.09 4.21 11.07
C PRO A 91 -14.33 4.63 9.61
N GLU A 92 -14.36 5.92 9.31
CA GLU A 92 -14.47 6.44 7.93
C GLU A 92 -13.10 6.55 7.23
N ASP A 93 -11.99 6.38 7.98
CA ASP A 93 -10.62 6.51 7.45
C ASP A 93 -9.68 5.42 8.01
N VAL A 94 -10.04 4.15 7.80
CA VAL A 94 -9.21 2.99 8.17
C VAL A 94 -8.11 2.77 7.13
N TRP A 95 -6.85 2.60 7.59
CA TRP A 95 -5.71 2.48 6.69
C TRP A 95 -4.49 1.82 7.33
N VAL A 96 -3.52 1.45 6.51
CA VAL A 96 -2.22 0.90 6.96
C VAL A 96 -1.11 1.88 6.62
N GLU A 97 -0.29 2.23 7.64
CA GLU A 97 0.96 2.96 7.50
C GLU A 97 2.13 1.98 7.51
N ILE A 98 3.11 2.24 6.67
CA ILE A 98 4.36 1.47 6.63
C ILE A 98 5.55 2.38 6.86
N LEU A 99 6.59 1.84 7.51
CA LEU A 99 7.89 2.46 7.64
C LEU A 99 8.89 1.71 6.77
N MET A 100 9.52 2.42 5.85
CA MET A 100 10.52 1.88 4.93
C MET A 100 11.90 2.43 5.25
N GLU A 101 12.94 1.62 5.01
CA GLU A 101 14.33 2.08 5.03
C GLU A 101 15.01 1.85 3.68
N MET A 102 15.88 2.78 3.27
CA MET A 102 16.65 2.76 2.03
C MET A 102 18.09 3.20 2.27
N ASP A 103 19.06 2.49 1.69
CA ASP A 103 20.48 2.86 1.76
C ASP A 103 20.77 4.05 0.83
N GLU A 104 21.07 5.21 1.43
CA GLU A 104 21.33 6.45 0.69
C GLU A 104 22.61 6.40 -0.13
N LYS A 105 23.59 5.60 0.31
CA LYS A 105 24.85 5.44 -0.43
C LYS A 105 24.64 4.63 -1.71
N THR A 106 23.77 3.62 -1.64
CA THR A 106 23.45 2.76 -2.77
C THR A 106 22.45 3.42 -3.73
N PHE A 107 21.48 4.18 -3.20
CA PHE A 107 20.40 4.79 -3.99
C PHE A 107 20.28 6.31 -3.81
N PRO A 108 21.35 7.09 -4.03
CA PRO A 108 21.37 8.52 -3.71
C PRO A 108 20.36 9.34 -4.50
N ILE A 109 20.15 9.00 -5.78
CA ILE A 109 19.20 9.72 -6.65
C ILE A 109 17.75 9.48 -6.20
N LEU A 110 17.39 8.22 -5.94
CA LEU A 110 16.05 7.87 -5.43
C LEU A 110 15.76 8.57 -4.11
N CYS A 111 16.70 8.52 -3.16
CA CYS A 111 16.56 9.19 -1.87
C CYS A 111 16.45 10.72 -2.02
N SER A 112 17.12 11.32 -3.01
CA SER A 112 16.99 12.76 -3.32
C SER A 112 15.58 13.10 -3.78
N TYR A 113 14.99 12.34 -4.70
CA TYR A 113 13.64 12.58 -5.22
C TYR A 113 12.57 12.42 -4.14
N ILE A 114 12.74 11.45 -3.23
CA ILE A 114 11.84 11.30 -2.09
C ILE A 114 11.93 12.50 -1.15
N ARG A 115 13.15 12.96 -0.82
CA ARG A 115 13.35 14.14 0.05
C ARG A 115 12.80 15.43 -0.54
N SER A 116 12.95 15.63 -1.84
CA SER A 116 12.44 16.82 -2.54
C SER A 116 10.91 16.79 -2.71
N GLY A 117 10.27 15.62 -2.53
CA GLY A 117 8.85 15.42 -2.81
C GLY A 117 8.55 15.27 -4.30
N GLU A 118 9.57 15.12 -5.15
CA GLU A 118 9.38 14.80 -6.57
C GLU A 118 8.86 13.37 -6.75
N LEU A 119 9.19 12.48 -5.81
CA LEU A 119 8.60 11.15 -5.68
C LEU A 119 7.85 11.09 -4.34
N ASP A 120 6.54 11.25 -4.38
CA ASP A 120 5.65 11.32 -3.21
C ASP A 120 4.57 10.23 -3.21
N THR A 121 4.56 9.35 -4.18
CA THR A 121 3.55 8.30 -4.35
C THR A 121 4.18 6.92 -4.40
N MET A 122 3.38 5.92 -4.01
CA MET A 122 3.74 4.51 -4.12
C MET A 122 2.52 3.68 -4.50
N SER A 123 2.75 2.45 -4.92
CA SER A 123 1.71 1.48 -5.22
C SER A 123 2.03 0.17 -4.50
N MET A 124 0.99 -0.49 -4.01
CA MET A 124 1.10 -1.79 -3.37
C MET A 124 0.87 -2.90 -4.41
N GLY A 125 1.67 -3.96 -4.33
CA GLY A 125 1.36 -5.24 -4.95
C GLY A 125 1.00 -6.25 -3.87
N CYS A 126 -0.07 -7.00 -4.05
CA CYS A 126 -0.50 -8.06 -3.13
C CYS A 126 -0.90 -9.32 -3.89
N ASN A 127 -0.89 -10.45 -3.20
CA ASN A 127 -1.53 -11.67 -3.64
C ASN A 127 -2.85 -11.80 -2.88
N LEU A 128 -3.93 -12.02 -3.61
CA LEU A 128 -5.26 -12.24 -3.05
C LEU A 128 -5.53 -13.74 -2.96
N ALA A 129 -6.29 -14.15 -1.94
CA ALA A 129 -6.83 -15.50 -1.87
C ALA A 129 -7.99 -15.66 -2.88
N TYR A 130 -8.83 -14.65 -2.94
CA TYR A 130 -9.92 -14.49 -3.90
C TYR A 130 -10.36 -13.02 -3.93
N SER A 131 -11.25 -12.69 -4.86
CA SER A 131 -11.94 -11.41 -4.85
C SER A 131 -13.44 -11.58 -5.01
N THR A 132 -14.22 -10.55 -4.67
CA THR A 132 -15.68 -10.57 -4.85
C THR A 132 -16.17 -9.34 -5.59
N CYS A 133 -17.18 -9.53 -6.43
CA CYS A 133 -17.82 -8.45 -7.17
C CYS A 133 -18.74 -7.63 -6.26
N SER A 134 -18.58 -6.30 -6.20
CA SER A 134 -19.44 -5.40 -5.44
C SER A 134 -20.90 -5.34 -5.90
N ILE A 135 -21.22 -5.82 -7.11
CA ILE A 135 -22.55 -5.80 -7.70
C ILE A 135 -23.31 -7.11 -7.50
N CYS A 136 -22.71 -8.25 -7.84
CA CYS A 136 -23.39 -9.55 -7.83
C CYS A 136 -22.82 -10.55 -6.81
N GLY A 137 -21.75 -10.19 -6.08
CA GLY A 137 -21.11 -11.07 -5.10
C GLY A 137 -20.35 -12.26 -5.71
N ASN A 138 -20.15 -12.28 -7.05
CA ASN A 138 -19.39 -13.34 -7.70
C ASN A 138 -17.99 -13.42 -7.08
N GLU A 139 -17.59 -14.60 -6.61
CA GLU A 139 -16.26 -14.88 -6.10
C GLU A 139 -15.35 -15.35 -7.25
N ALA A 140 -14.14 -14.81 -7.30
CA ALA A 140 -13.14 -15.11 -8.31
C ALA A 140 -11.79 -15.41 -7.64
N ILE A 141 -11.19 -16.55 -7.97
CA ILE A 141 -9.83 -16.93 -7.55
C ILE A 141 -8.82 -16.50 -8.60
N THR A 142 -9.23 -16.44 -9.84
CA THR A 142 -8.43 -16.02 -11.00
C THR A 142 -9.21 -15.05 -11.87
N GLU A 143 -8.54 -14.34 -12.75
CA GLU A 143 -9.20 -13.45 -13.73
C GLU A 143 -10.18 -14.18 -14.67
N LEU A 144 -10.03 -15.51 -14.83
CA LEU A 144 -10.94 -16.33 -15.63
C LEU A 144 -12.31 -16.52 -14.97
N ASP A 145 -12.40 -16.29 -13.67
CA ASP A 145 -13.63 -16.42 -12.87
C ASP A 145 -14.40 -15.09 -12.78
N TYR A 146 -13.86 -14.01 -13.37
CA TYR A 146 -14.48 -12.69 -13.32
C TYR A 146 -15.83 -12.66 -14.02
N CYS A 147 -16.83 -12.09 -13.37
CA CYS A 147 -18.10 -11.75 -13.98
C CYS A 147 -17.99 -10.49 -14.85
N ASP A 148 -18.99 -10.25 -15.70
CA ASP A 148 -19.04 -9.08 -16.57
C ASP A 148 -18.94 -7.74 -15.82
N HIS A 149 -19.40 -7.67 -14.57
CA HIS A 149 -19.30 -6.47 -13.75
C HIS A 149 -17.85 -6.15 -13.38
N ILE A 150 -17.00 -7.16 -13.12
CA ILE A 150 -15.57 -6.97 -12.80
C ILE A 150 -14.77 -6.77 -14.08
N ILE A 151 -15.08 -7.48 -15.16
CA ILE A 151 -14.46 -7.22 -16.47
C ILE A 151 -14.68 -5.76 -16.91
N SER A 152 -15.84 -5.19 -16.55
CA SER A 152 -16.21 -3.79 -16.82
C SER A 152 -16.21 -2.93 -15.58
N LYS A 153 -15.30 -3.19 -14.60
CA LYS A 153 -15.28 -2.43 -13.33
C LYS A 153 -15.17 -0.92 -13.58
N GLY A 154 -15.88 -0.16 -12.76
CA GLY A 154 -16.09 1.28 -12.96
C GLY A 154 -17.40 1.63 -13.66
N SER A 155 -18.07 0.66 -14.28
CA SER A 155 -19.40 0.85 -14.86
C SER A 155 -20.46 0.99 -13.76
N TYR A 156 -21.55 1.68 -14.09
CA TYR A 156 -22.67 1.91 -13.17
C TYR A 156 -23.83 0.97 -13.49
N TYR A 157 -24.39 0.37 -12.45
CA TYR A 157 -25.52 -0.55 -12.51
C TYR A 157 -26.66 -0.09 -11.61
N TYR A 158 -27.90 -0.27 -12.05
CA TYR A 158 -29.08 0.10 -11.27
C TYR A 158 -29.52 -1.12 -10.46
N ILE A 159 -29.22 -1.14 -9.15
CA ILE A 159 -29.49 -2.25 -8.26
C ILE A 159 -30.36 -1.78 -7.09
N ASP A 160 -31.52 -2.41 -6.89
CA ASP A 160 -32.49 -2.10 -5.82
C ASP A 160 -32.88 -0.61 -5.76
N GLY A 161 -33.05 0.01 -6.93
CA GLY A 161 -33.44 1.41 -7.03
C GLY A 161 -32.31 2.41 -6.83
N GLN A 162 -31.06 1.96 -6.74
CA GLN A 162 -29.86 2.79 -6.56
C GLN A 162 -28.84 2.55 -7.67
N LEU A 163 -28.17 3.62 -8.06
CA LEU A 163 -27.05 3.54 -9.01
C LEU A 163 -25.79 3.20 -8.25
N LYS A 164 -25.20 2.02 -8.53
CA LYS A 164 -23.97 1.52 -7.88
C LYS A 164 -22.86 1.35 -8.91
N GLN A 165 -21.66 1.79 -8.56
CA GLN A 165 -20.46 1.56 -9.36
C GLN A 165 -19.89 0.18 -9.06
N SER A 166 -19.46 -0.55 -10.10
CA SER A 166 -18.80 -1.83 -9.92
C SER A 166 -17.33 -1.65 -9.54
N TYR A 167 -16.90 -2.42 -8.56
CA TYR A 167 -15.51 -2.54 -8.12
C TYR A 167 -15.24 -3.94 -7.59
N GLU A 168 -13.97 -4.26 -7.40
CA GLU A 168 -13.48 -5.55 -6.93
C GLU A 168 -13.14 -5.45 -5.44
N ASN A 169 -13.77 -6.29 -4.61
CA ASN A 169 -13.37 -6.44 -3.21
C ASN A 169 -12.27 -7.49 -3.14
N CYS A 170 -11.11 -7.10 -2.66
CA CYS A 170 -9.92 -7.92 -2.48
C CYS A 170 -9.93 -8.59 -1.10
N CYS A 171 -9.81 -9.93 -1.05
CA CYS A 171 -9.89 -10.75 0.15
C CYS A 171 -8.65 -11.65 0.34
#